data_72f2f6aa8fe5b3156d228d87766ece5f
#
_entry.id   72f2f6aa8fe5b3156d228d87766ece5f
#
_cell.length_a   1.000
_cell.length_b   1.000
_cell.length_c   1.000
_cell.angle_alpha   90.00
_cell.angle_beta   90.00
_cell.angle_gamma   90.00
#
_symmetry.space_group_name_H-M   'P 1'
#
loop_
_entity.id
_entity.type
_entity.pdbx_description
1 polymer ?
#
loop_
_entity_poly.entity_id
_entity_poly.type
_entity_poly.pdbx_seq_one_letter_code
_entity_poly.pdbx_strand_id
1 'polypeptide(L)'
;MIFGISDDDLWFPNPYLGDEDGLLAVGGDLSVERLLLAYSNGIFPWYSFRDSDMCHWYCPLSRFVIFPDEIHVSHSMRTLMNKGVYDVTFNEDFHGVIRNCSQLRIDEKGAWLGPDMIEAYTRLHELGCAVSVEVWEKDSEAQGCARHLVGGLYGVVIGAVFIGESMFSLVPSASKLALIHLAQTMRVNGGRMIDCQLETPHLKSMGGRHIPYEEYMKIMRRASDRHDAPRPVQQEGRE
;
A
#
# COMPACT_ATOMS: atom_id res chain seq x y z
N MET A 1 -3.23 -11.68 23.89
CA MET A 1 -3.50 -10.58 24.87
C MET A 1 -3.53 -9.27 24.08
N ILE A 2 -4.56 -8.44 24.23
CA ILE A 2 -4.66 -7.15 23.51
C ILE A 2 -4.18 -6.05 24.44
N PHE A 3 -3.29 -5.19 23.96
CA PHE A 3 -2.69 -4.10 24.74
C PHE A 3 -3.42 -2.79 24.47
N GLY A 4 -3.75 -2.02 25.53
CA GLY A 4 -4.14 -0.62 25.39
C GLY A 4 -2.89 0.26 25.27
N ILE A 5 -2.82 1.12 24.27
CA ILE A 5 -1.74 2.10 24.13
C ILE A 5 -2.32 3.52 24.17
N SER A 6 -1.59 4.45 24.81
CA SER A 6 -2.00 5.85 24.91
C SER A 6 -1.39 6.69 23.79
N ASP A 7 -1.94 7.87 23.59
CA ASP A 7 -1.39 8.82 22.59
C ASP A 7 -0.03 9.38 23.02
N ASP A 8 0.22 9.45 24.34
CA ASP A 8 1.44 10.06 24.90
C ASP A 8 2.67 9.17 24.80
N ASP A 9 2.49 7.85 24.67
CA ASP A 9 3.58 6.87 24.71
C ASP A 9 3.84 6.28 23.33
N LEU A 10 4.97 6.58 22.73
CA LEU A 10 5.38 6.07 21.43
C LEU A 10 6.06 4.69 21.55
N TRP A 11 5.27 3.64 21.64
CA TRP A 11 5.73 2.25 21.69
C TRP A 11 4.71 1.27 21.14
N PHE A 12 5.15 0.04 20.85
CA PHE A 12 4.28 -1.10 20.55
C PHE A 12 4.75 -2.34 21.32
N PRO A 13 3.81 -3.22 21.74
CA PRO A 13 4.16 -4.50 22.32
C PRO A 13 4.86 -5.40 21.30
N ASN A 14 5.53 -6.44 21.81
CA ASN A 14 6.16 -7.43 20.95
C ASN A 14 5.10 -8.14 20.07
N PRO A 15 5.25 -8.17 18.73
CA PRO A 15 4.28 -8.80 17.82
C PRO A 15 3.90 -10.25 18.15
N TYR A 16 4.79 -11.02 18.77
CA TYR A 16 4.49 -12.39 19.21
C TYR A 16 3.46 -12.47 20.35
N LEU A 17 3.07 -11.36 20.94
CA LEU A 17 2.07 -11.30 22.01
C LEU A 17 0.65 -11.01 21.50
N GLY A 18 0.49 -10.79 20.18
CA GLY A 18 -0.81 -10.63 19.53
C GLY A 18 -1.70 -11.87 19.64
N ASP A 19 -2.95 -11.74 19.30
CA ASP A 19 -3.88 -12.87 19.23
C ASP A 19 -3.69 -13.70 17.94
N GLU A 20 -4.52 -14.73 17.75
CA GLU A 20 -4.45 -15.62 16.59
C GLU A 20 -4.67 -14.89 15.25
N ASP A 21 -5.48 -13.83 15.25
CA ASP A 21 -5.78 -13.00 14.07
C ASP A 21 -4.74 -11.89 13.86
N GLY A 22 -3.79 -11.76 14.79
CA GLY A 22 -2.72 -10.76 14.77
C GLY A 22 -3.10 -9.43 15.39
N LEU A 23 -4.27 -9.29 16.06
CA LEU A 23 -4.60 -8.08 16.81
C LEU A 23 -3.66 -7.96 18.01
N LEU A 24 -2.90 -6.87 18.04
CA LEU A 24 -1.81 -6.64 18.98
C LEU A 24 -2.17 -5.57 20.01
N ALA A 25 -2.70 -4.45 19.56
CA ALA A 25 -2.99 -3.31 20.41
C ALA A 25 -4.21 -2.52 19.94
N VAL A 26 -4.78 -1.73 20.85
CA VAL A 26 -5.87 -0.78 20.57
C VAL A 26 -5.56 0.59 21.19
N GLY A 27 -6.05 1.66 20.57
CA GLY A 27 -5.79 3.04 20.98
C GLY A 27 -4.54 3.63 20.29
N GLY A 28 -4.00 4.68 20.90
CA GLY A 28 -2.94 5.47 20.29
C GLY A 28 -3.43 6.34 19.13
N ASP A 29 -2.63 7.32 18.76
CA ASP A 29 -2.90 8.25 17.68
C ASP A 29 -2.47 7.72 16.30
N LEU A 30 -2.72 8.49 15.24
CA LEU A 30 -2.26 8.26 13.88
C LEU A 30 -1.13 9.23 13.49
N SER A 31 -0.28 9.61 14.46
CA SER A 31 0.88 10.45 14.19
C SER A 31 1.84 9.78 13.22
N VAL A 32 2.57 10.59 12.46
CA VAL A 32 3.59 10.10 11.51
C VAL A 32 4.60 9.20 12.21
N GLU A 33 5.05 9.60 13.39
CA GLU A 33 6.03 8.88 14.19
C GLU A 33 5.52 7.49 14.59
N ARG A 34 4.26 7.41 15.05
CA ARG A 34 3.63 6.14 15.41
C ARG A 34 3.41 5.24 14.20
N LEU A 35 2.94 5.79 13.10
CA LEU A 35 2.75 5.02 11.86
C LEU A 35 4.08 4.47 11.34
N LEU A 36 5.14 5.28 11.29
CA LEU A 36 6.46 4.83 10.86
C LEU A 36 7.06 3.79 11.82
N LEU A 37 6.89 3.97 13.14
CA LEU A 37 7.29 2.96 14.12
C LEU A 37 6.54 1.65 13.92
N ALA A 38 5.22 1.71 13.72
CA ALA A 38 4.38 0.54 13.47
C ALA A 38 4.86 -0.21 12.22
N TYR A 39 4.93 0.45 11.07
CA TYR A 39 5.33 -0.16 9.80
C TYR A 39 6.75 -0.74 9.86
N SER A 40 7.69 -0.07 10.52
CA SER A 40 9.05 -0.56 10.70
C SER A 40 9.11 -1.87 11.49
N ASN A 41 8.08 -2.19 12.26
CA ASN A 41 7.94 -3.42 13.03
C ASN A 41 6.91 -4.40 12.43
N GLY A 42 6.44 -4.18 11.20
CA GLY A 42 5.45 -5.01 10.55
C GLY A 42 4.04 -4.87 11.13
N ILE A 43 3.80 -3.84 11.93
CA ILE A 43 2.50 -3.52 12.52
C ILE A 43 1.78 -2.53 11.60
N PHE A 44 0.48 -2.68 11.42
CA PHE A 44 -0.32 -1.77 10.63
C PHE A 44 -1.64 -1.43 11.31
N PRO A 45 -2.19 -0.23 11.09
CA PRO A 45 -3.46 0.17 11.63
C PRO A 45 -4.62 -0.44 10.82
N TRP A 46 -5.66 -0.84 11.54
CA TRP A 46 -6.94 -1.16 10.94
C TRP A 46 -8.01 -0.42 11.73
N TYR A 47 -8.48 0.65 11.18
CA TYR A 47 -9.40 1.55 11.85
C TYR A 47 -10.79 1.44 11.23
N SER A 48 -11.81 1.30 12.08
CA SER A 48 -13.20 1.33 11.63
C SER A 48 -13.92 2.49 12.31
N PHE A 49 -14.00 3.61 11.62
CA PHE A 49 -14.72 4.80 12.08
C PHE A 49 -16.25 4.58 12.25
N ARG A 50 -16.76 3.41 11.84
CA ARG A 50 -18.17 3.04 12.00
C ARG A 50 -18.42 2.21 13.25
N ASP A 51 -17.46 1.39 13.65
CA ASP A 51 -17.62 0.41 14.72
C ASP A 51 -16.85 0.76 15.99
N SER A 52 -15.80 1.58 15.89
CA SER A 52 -14.93 1.98 16.99
C SER A 52 -14.24 3.29 16.70
N ASP A 53 -14.18 4.17 17.70
CA ASP A 53 -13.38 5.41 17.65
C ASP A 53 -11.89 5.14 17.94
N MET A 54 -11.50 3.89 18.23
CA MET A 54 -10.12 3.51 18.53
C MET A 54 -9.45 2.81 17.36
N CYS A 55 -8.20 3.19 17.11
CA CYS A 55 -7.34 2.49 16.16
C CYS A 55 -7.00 1.09 16.69
N HIS A 56 -7.07 0.08 15.83
CA HIS A 56 -6.64 -1.29 16.09
C HIS A 56 -5.35 -1.55 15.33
N TRP A 57 -4.37 -2.13 16.01
CA TRP A 57 -3.05 -2.40 15.45
C TRP A 57 -2.84 -3.90 15.30
N TYR A 58 -2.54 -4.33 14.08
CA TYR A 58 -2.39 -5.73 13.72
C TYR A 58 -0.97 -6.06 13.30
N CYS A 59 -0.52 -7.25 13.66
CA CYS A 59 0.71 -7.85 13.18
C CYS A 59 0.55 -9.36 13.03
N PRO A 60 -0.06 -9.85 11.94
CA PRO A 60 -0.12 -11.29 11.66
C PRO A 60 1.28 -11.87 11.51
N LEU A 61 1.56 -13.00 12.20
CA LEU A 61 2.87 -13.66 12.13
C LEU A 61 3.05 -14.48 10.85
N SER A 62 2.00 -14.65 10.07
CA SER A 62 2.04 -15.18 8.70
C SER A 62 1.68 -14.06 7.75
N ARG A 63 2.69 -13.46 7.10
CA ARG A 63 2.53 -12.25 6.30
C ARG A 63 2.34 -12.58 4.83
N PHE A 64 1.32 -12.03 4.20
CA PHE A 64 1.07 -12.22 2.78
C PHE A 64 1.80 -11.15 1.96
N VAL A 65 2.70 -11.57 1.06
CA VAL A 65 3.58 -10.67 0.32
C VAL A 65 3.68 -11.06 -1.16
N ILE A 66 4.06 -10.09 -2.00
CA ILE A 66 4.47 -10.30 -3.39
C ILE A 66 5.94 -9.88 -3.52
N PHE A 67 6.76 -10.74 -4.13
CA PHE A 67 8.12 -10.36 -4.50
C PHE A 67 8.10 -9.73 -5.90
N PRO A 68 8.69 -8.53 -6.08
CA PRO A 68 8.64 -7.83 -7.37
C PRO A 68 9.13 -8.64 -8.56
N ASP A 69 10.12 -9.52 -8.34
CA ASP A 69 10.67 -10.40 -9.38
C ASP A 69 9.74 -11.59 -9.72
N GLU A 70 8.79 -11.90 -8.85
CA GLU A 70 7.91 -13.08 -8.97
C GLU A 70 6.46 -12.69 -9.31
N ILE A 71 6.17 -11.41 -9.55
CA ILE A 71 4.81 -10.98 -9.87
C ILE A 71 4.29 -11.70 -11.13
N HIS A 72 3.12 -12.32 -10.98
CA HIS A 72 2.49 -13.02 -12.10
C HIS A 72 1.73 -12.05 -13.02
N VAL A 73 2.13 -11.98 -14.27
CA VAL A 73 1.45 -11.22 -15.32
C VAL A 73 0.74 -12.20 -16.27
N SER A 74 -0.58 -12.26 -16.19
CA SER A 74 -1.39 -13.15 -17.05
C SER A 74 -1.31 -12.73 -18.52
N HIS A 75 -1.69 -13.65 -19.43
CA HIS A 75 -1.76 -13.33 -20.86
C HIS A 75 -2.71 -12.15 -21.16
N SER A 76 -3.87 -12.12 -20.53
CA SER A 76 -4.84 -11.01 -20.67
C SER A 76 -4.27 -9.67 -20.21
N MET A 77 -3.49 -9.65 -19.12
CA MET A 77 -2.82 -8.43 -18.67
C MET A 77 -1.74 -7.96 -19.65
N ARG A 78 -0.93 -8.88 -20.18
CA ARG A 78 0.05 -8.50 -21.24
C ARG A 78 -0.63 -7.91 -22.47
N THR A 79 -1.75 -8.52 -22.90
CA THR A 79 -2.55 -7.99 -24.02
C THR A 79 -3.09 -6.59 -23.71
N LEU A 80 -3.59 -6.36 -22.48
CA LEU A 80 -4.09 -5.05 -22.06
C LEU A 80 -2.98 -3.99 -22.06
N MET A 81 -1.82 -4.33 -21.50
CA MET A 81 -0.65 -3.43 -21.47
C MET A 81 -0.17 -3.07 -22.90
N ASN A 82 -0.16 -4.04 -23.80
CA ASN A 82 0.27 -3.83 -25.19
C ASN A 82 -0.68 -2.95 -26.00
N LYS A 83 -1.96 -2.84 -25.59
CA LYS A 83 -2.92 -1.93 -26.26
C LYS A 83 -2.62 -0.45 -26.03
N GLY A 84 -1.88 -0.10 -24.97
CA GLY A 84 -1.48 1.27 -24.67
C GLY A 84 -2.63 2.25 -24.38
N VAL A 85 -3.81 1.74 -24.00
CA VAL A 85 -5.01 2.55 -23.71
C VAL A 85 -4.97 3.24 -22.34
N TYR A 86 -4.06 2.79 -21.47
CA TYR A 86 -3.87 3.35 -20.14
C TYR A 86 -2.47 3.94 -19.99
N ASP A 87 -2.39 5.06 -19.29
CA ASP A 87 -1.14 5.57 -18.72
C ASP A 87 -1.06 5.19 -17.24
N VAL A 88 0.16 4.92 -16.77
CA VAL A 88 0.42 4.65 -15.36
C VAL A 88 1.43 5.65 -14.85
N THR A 89 1.08 6.32 -13.75
CA THR A 89 1.91 7.36 -13.14
C THR A 89 2.16 7.06 -11.65
N PHE A 90 3.05 7.82 -11.05
CA PHE A 90 3.37 7.72 -9.63
C PHE A 90 3.29 9.12 -9.01
N ASN A 91 2.55 9.24 -7.91
CA ASN A 91 2.43 10.46 -7.11
C ASN A 91 1.88 11.69 -7.87
N GLU A 92 1.11 11.49 -8.94
CA GLU A 92 0.48 12.62 -9.64
C GLU A 92 -0.83 13.05 -8.97
N ASP A 93 -1.61 12.10 -8.44
CA ASP A 93 -2.87 12.38 -7.75
C ASP A 93 -3.11 11.43 -6.57
N PHE A 94 -2.26 11.54 -5.54
CA PHE A 94 -2.41 10.77 -4.29
C PHE A 94 -3.80 10.97 -3.68
N HIS A 95 -4.29 12.21 -3.68
CA HIS A 95 -5.62 12.51 -3.12
C HIS A 95 -6.77 11.88 -3.91
N GLY A 96 -6.66 11.81 -5.22
CA GLY A 96 -7.62 11.10 -6.06
C GLY A 96 -7.62 9.61 -5.76
N VAL A 97 -6.45 9.00 -5.63
CA VAL A 97 -6.30 7.57 -5.31
C VAL A 97 -6.90 7.24 -3.95
N ILE A 98 -6.49 7.94 -2.88
CA ILE A 98 -6.95 7.61 -1.52
C ILE A 98 -8.45 7.84 -1.36
N ARG A 99 -9.01 8.90 -1.98
CA ARG A 99 -10.46 9.16 -1.98
C ARG A 99 -11.24 8.05 -2.68
N ASN A 100 -10.81 7.59 -3.86
CA ASN A 100 -11.46 6.48 -4.55
C ASN A 100 -11.38 5.18 -3.73
N CYS A 101 -10.26 4.90 -3.08
CA CYS A 101 -10.12 3.76 -2.16
C CYS A 101 -11.11 3.83 -0.99
N SER A 102 -11.35 5.03 -0.43
CA SER A 102 -12.32 5.25 0.64
C SER A 102 -13.76 5.09 0.14
N GLN A 103 -14.13 5.75 -0.96
CA GLN A 103 -15.49 5.79 -1.47
C GLN A 103 -16.03 4.42 -1.89
N LEU A 104 -15.23 3.60 -2.57
CA LEU A 104 -15.66 2.27 -3.01
C LEU A 104 -15.92 1.29 -1.86
N ARG A 105 -15.45 1.60 -0.65
CA ARG A 105 -15.64 0.77 0.54
C ARG A 105 -16.64 1.35 1.55
N ILE A 106 -17.22 2.49 1.22
CA ILE A 106 -18.13 3.21 2.15
C ILE A 106 -19.34 2.35 2.55
N ASP A 107 -19.82 1.50 1.66
CA ASP A 107 -20.99 0.64 1.88
C ASP A 107 -20.60 -0.77 2.37
N GLU A 108 -19.30 -1.10 2.44
CA GLU A 108 -18.83 -2.39 2.92
C GLU A 108 -18.77 -2.40 4.46
N LYS A 109 -19.19 -3.52 5.05
CA LYS A 109 -18.95 -3.77 6.48
C LYS A 109 -17.45 -3.81 6.73
N GLY A 110 -16.96 -2.97 7.63
CA GLY A 110 -15.52 -2.86 7.94
C GLY A 110 -14.77 -1.84 7.05
N ALA A 111 -15.46 -0.84 6.53
CA ALA A 111 -14.80 0.32 5.93
C ALA A 111 -13.91 0.99 6.98
N TRP A 112 -12.58 0.94 6.77
CA TRP A 112 -11.57 1.38 7.72
C TRP A 112 -10.91 2.72 7.36
N LEU A 113 -11.08 3.17 6.11
CA LEU A 113 -10.43 4.38 5.60
C LEU A 113 -11.34 5.60 5.83
N GLY A 114 -11.36 6.09 7.06
CA GLY A 114 -12.06 7.30 7.48
C GLY A 114 -11.27 8.58 7.26
N PRO A 115 -11.85 9.75 7.62
CA PRO A 115 -11.20 11.05 7.45
C PRO A 115 -9.83 11.14 8.13
N ASP A 116 -9.71 10.63 9.35
CA ASP A 116 -8.46 10.67 10.14
C ASP A 116 -7.35 9.85 9.48
N MET A 117 -7.68 8.69 8.89
CA MET A 117 -6.74 7.88 8.13
C MET A 117 -6.32 8.57 6.84
N ILE A 118 -7.28 9.20 6.13
CA ILE A 118 -6.96 9.97 4.91
C ILE A 118 -5.99 11.11 5.25
N GLU A 119 -6.23 11.83 6.34
CA GLU A 119 -5.34 12.90 6.80
C GLU A 119 -3.95 12.36 7.16
N ALA A 120 -3.88 11.27 7.91
CA ALA A 120 -2.62 10.65 8.34
C ALA A 120 -1.77 10.18 7.14
N TYR A 121 -2.37 9.48 6.17
CA TYR A 121 -1.65 9.05 4.97
C TYR A 121 -1.30 10.20 4.03
N THR A 122 -2.11 11.26 4.00
CA THR A 122 -1.76 12.50 3.27
C THR A 122 -0.49 13.12 3.86
N ARG A 123 -0.37 13.21 5.18
CA ARG A 123 0.85 13.69 5.84
C ARG A 123 2.06 12.81 5.54
N LEU A 124 1.90 11.47 5.55
CA LEU A 124 2.98 10.56 5.14
C LEU A 124 3.39 10.79 3.68
N HIS A 125 2.44 11.08 2.81
CA HIS A 125 2.73 11.38 1.40
C HIS A 125 3.49 12.70 1.24
N GLU A 126 3.08 13.76 1.93
CA GLU A 126 3.78 15.06 1.94
C GLU A 126 5.23 14.94 2.41
N LEU A 127 5.52 13.99 3.32
CA LEU A 127 6.86 13.67 3.80
C LEU A 127 7.62 12.68 2.89
N GLY A 128 7.01 12.24 1.79
CA GLY A 128 7.62 11.27 0.87
C GLY A 128 7.63 9.84 1.38
N CYS A 129 6.93 9.53 2.47
CA CYS A 129 6.83 8.20 3.07
C CYS A 129 5.67 7.37 2.49
N ALA A 130 4.66 7.99 1.90
CA ALA A 130 3.58 7.30 1.19
C ALA A 130 3.59 7.64 -0.29
N VAL A 131 3.26 6.65 -1.12
CA VAL A 131 3.33 6.72 -2.58
C VAL A 131 2.03 6.19 -3.16
N SER A 132 1.56 6.81 -4.24
CA SER A 132 0.46 6.33 -5.05
C SER A 132 0.91 5.88 -6.44
N VAL A 133 0.12 4.99 -7.02
CA VAL A 133 0.21 4.58 -8.42
C VAL A 133 -1.15 4.80 -9.05
N GLU A 134 -1.21 5.61 -10.07
CA GLU A 134 -2.42 5.98 -10.78
C GLU A 134 -2.52 5.24 -12.11
N VAL A 135 -3.74 4.85 -12.48
CA VAL A 135 -4.06 4.33 -13.81
C VAL A 135 -5.07 5.25 -14.45
N TRP A 136 -4.66 5.83 -15.57
CA TRP A 136 -5.42 6.80 -16.32
C TRP A 136 -5.90 6.22 -17.64
N GLU A 137 -7.19 6.36 -17.92
CA GLU A 137 -7.73 6.08 -19.24
C GLU A 137 -7.59 7.33 -20.13
N LYS A 138 -7.06 7.16 -21.33
CA LYS A 138 -6.92 8.23 -22.30
C LYS A 138 -8.26 8.51 -22.98
N ASP A 139 -8.66 9.76 -23.04
CA ASP A 139 -9.80 10.15 -23.85
C ASP A 139 -9.36 10.23 -25.32
N SER A 140 -9.87 9.29 -26.13
CA SER A 140 -9.53 9.20 -27.57
C SER A 140 -10.19 10.29 -28.42
N GLU A 141 -11.21 10.99 -27.90
CA GLU A 141 -11.99 11.98 -28.63
C GLU A 141 -11.65 13.43 -28.25
N ALA A 142 -10.97 13.67 -27.14
CA ALA A 142 -10.63 15.02 -26.72
C ALA A 142 -9.39 15.56 -27.48
N GLN A 143 -9.56 16.67 -28.17
CA GLN A 143 -8.44 17.50 -28.64
C GLN A 143 -7.75 18.17 -27.45
N GLY A 144 -6.98 17.41 -26.71
CA GLY A 144 -6.26 17.81 -25.49
C GLY A 144 -6.22 16.64 -24.56
N CYS A 145 -5.08 16.36 -23.97
CA CYS A 145 -4.74 15.18 -23.16
C CYS A 145 -5.64 14.97 -21.94
N ALA A 146 -6.97 15.02 -22.10
CA ALA A 146 -7.90 14.66 -21.03
C ALA A 146 -7.74 13.17 -20.71
N ARG A 147 -7.54 12.86 -19.44
CA ARG A 147 -7.42 11.49 -18.93
C ARG A 147 -8.25 11.36 -17.66
N HIS A 148 -8.79 10.17 -17.45
CA HIS A 148 -9.65 9.86 -16.32
C HIS A 148 -8.95 8.87 -15.40
N LEU A 149 -8.91 9.16 -14.11
CA LEU A 149 -8.39 8.24 -13.09
C LEU A 149 -9.36 7.06 -12.94
N VAL A 150 -8.96 5.88 -13.43
CA VAL A 150 -9.83 4.69 -13.49
C VAL A 150 -9.38 3.56 -12.58
N GLY A 151 -8.23 3.69 -11.96
CA GLY A 151 -7.70 2.73 -10.98
C GLY A 151 -6.44 3.24 -10.33
N GLY A 152 -6.02 2.54 -9.30
CA GLY A 152 -4.78 2.88 -8.60
C GLY A 152 -4.63 2.12 -7.30
N LEU A 153 -3.52 2.38 -6.65
CA LEU A 153 -3.21 1.90 -5.30
C LEU A 153 -2.35 2.93 -4.57
N TYR A 154 -2.33 2.85 -3.26
CA TYR A 154 -1.37 3.60 -2.45
C TYR A 154 -0.81 2.73 -1.33
N GLY A 155 0.32 3.15 -0.78
CA GLY A 155 0.96 2.48 0.34
C GLY A 155 2.14 3.27 0.89
N VAL A 156 2.75 2.72 1.93
CA VAL A 156 3.88 3.30 2.66
C VAL A 156 5.18 2.64 2.21
N VAL A 157 6.25 3.42 2.11
CA VAL A 157 7.58 2.93 1.73
C VAL A 157 8.49 2.95 2.94
N ILE A 158 9.00 1.79 3.32
CA ILE A 158 10.01 1.64 4.38
C ILE A 158 11.26 1.00 3.76
N GLY A 159 12.28 1.80 3.53
CA GLY A 159 13.48 1.34 2.83
C GLY A 159 13.18 0.79 1.44
N ALA A 160 13.44 -0.49 1.20
CA ALA A 160 13.17 -1.15 -0.08
C ALA A 160 11.87 -2.00 -0.07
N VAL A 161 10.98 -1.76 0.88
CA VAL A 161 9.69 -2.45 1.00
C VAL A 161 8.55 -1.46 0.78
N PHE A 162 7.60 -1.85 -0.07
CA PHE A 162 6.34 -1.13 -0.24
C PHE A 162 5.24 -1.87 0.55
N ILE A 163 4.56 -1.19 1.44
CA ILE A 163 3.46 -1.71 2.25
C ILE A 163 2.16 -1.20 1.63
N GLY A 164 1.45 -2.08 0.92
CA GLY A 164 0.24 -1.72 0.16
C GLY A 164 -0.95 -1.58 1.09
N GLU A 165 -1.52 -0.39 1.16
CA GLU A 165 -2.65 -0.08 2.05
C GLU A 165 -4.00 -0.37 1.38
N SER A 166 -4.19 0.13 0.19
CA SER A 166 -5.44 -0.07 -0.52
C SER A 166 -5.28 0.10 -2.02
N MET A 167 -6.23 -0.46 -2.77
CA MET A 167 -6.33 -0.30 -4.21
C MET A 167 -7.80 -0.19 -4.65
N PHE A 168 -8.01 0.44 -5.79
CA PHE A 168 -9.33 0.57 -6.40
C PHE A 168 -9.30 0.31 -7.91
N SER A 169 -10.45 -0.04 -8.47
CA SER A 169 -10.68 -0.21 -9.91
C SER A 169 -12.07 0.28 -10.28
N LEU A 170 -12.16 1.28 -11.14
CA LEU A 170 -13.43 1.70 -11.76
C LEU A 170 -13.68 0.94 -13.07
N VAL A 171 -12.61 0.41 -13.66
CA VAL A 171 -12.68 -0.45 -14.86
C VAL A 171 -11.96 -1.76 -14.62
N PRO A 172 -12.33 -2.85 -15.32
CA PRO A 172 -11.71 -4.16 -15.10
C PRO A 172 -10.18 -4.12 -15.22
N SER A 173 -9.49 -4.73 -14.25
CA SER A 173 -8.03 -4.91 -14.24
C SER A 173 -7.17 -3.67 -13.98
N ALA A 174 -7.74 -2.49 -13.72
CA ALA A 174 -6.96 -1.29 -13.48
C ALA A 174 -6.06 -1.41 -12.24
N SER A 175 -6.55 -1.95 -11.13
CA SER A 175 -5.70 -2.18 -9.93
C SER A 175 -4.61 -3.24 -10.17
N LYS A 176 -4.87 -4.25 -11.01
CA LYS A 176 -3.82 -5.20 -11.44
C LYS A 176 -2.72 -4.50 -12.22
N LEU A 177 -3.11 -3.60 -13.11
CA LEU A 177 -2.17 -2.82 -13.91
C LEU A 177 -1.29 -1.94 -13.00
N ALA A 178 -1.88 -1.24 -12.04
CA ALA A 178 -1.14 -0.46 -11.04
C ALA A 178 -0.13 -1.33 -10.27
N LEU A 179 -0.56 -2.50 -9.77
CA LEU A 179 0.30 -3.41 -9.01
C LEU A 179 1.45 -4.00 -9.85
N ILE A 180 1.19 -4.32 -11.12
CA ILE A 180 2.23 -4.79 -12.05
C ILE A 180 3.27 -3.70 -12.29
N HIS A 181 2.85 -2.47 -12.55
CA HIS A 181 3.77 -1.35 -12.76
C HIS A 181 4.56 -1.01 -11.50
N LEU A 182 3.93 -1.05 -10.31
CA LEU A 182 4.64 -0.92 -9.04
C LEU A 182 5.75 -1.96 -8.91
N ALA A 183 5.43 -3.24 -9.12
CA ALA A 183 6.40 -4.32 -9.00
C ALA A 183 7.55 -4.17 -10.02
N GLN A 184 7.25 -3.80 -11.26
CA GLN A 184 8.27 -3.55 -12.29
C GLN A 184 9.19 -2.39 -11.90
N THR A 185 8.64 -1.29 -11.42
CA THR A 185 9.39 -0.12 -10.95
C THR A 185 10.24 -0.48 -9.74
N MET A 186 9.69 -1.19 -8.76
CA MET A 186 10.45 -1.67 -7.60
C MET A 186 11.60 -2.58 -7.99
N ARG A 187 11.38 -3.52 -8.92
CA ARG A 187 12.42 -4.43 -9.40
C ARG A 187 13.62 -3.67 -9.98
N VAL A 188 13.37 -2.65 -10.80
CA VAL A 188 14.43 -1.84 -11.42
C VAL A 188 15.17 -1.00 -10.39
N ASN A 189 14.46 -0.50 -9.37
CA ASN A 189 15.00 0.38 -8.33
C ASN A 189 15.47 -0.36 -7.07
N GLY A 190 15.60 -1.69 -7.11
CA GLY A 190 16.13 -2.47 -5.98
C GLY A 190 15.12 -2.74 -4.87
N GLY A 191 13.83 -2.51 -5.11
CA GLY A 191 12.74 -2.89 -4.21
C GLY A 191 12.71 -4.40 -3.96
N ARG A 192 12.40 -4.79 -2.73
CA ARG A 192 12.55 -6.17 -2.26
C ARG A 192 11.25 -6.91 -2.07
N MET A 193 10.21 -6.23 -1.63
CA MET A 193 8.97 -6.85 -1.22
C MET A 193 7.81 -5.86 -1.31
N ILE A 194 6.65 -6.34 -1.74
CA ILE A 194 5.36 -5.67 -1.60
C ILE A 194 4.61 -6.42 -0.52
N ASP A 195 4.40 -5.76 0.61
CA ASP A 195 3.62 -6.29 1.71
C ASP A 195 2.14 -6.05 1.43
N CYS A 196 1.37 -7.12 1.40
CA CYS A 196 -0.07 -7.10 1.14
C CYS A 196 -0.89 -7.39 2.41
N GLN A 197 -0.23 -7.56 3.56
CA GLN A 197 -0.74 -7.91 4.89
C GLN A 197 -1.52 -9.25 4.89
N LEU A 198 -2.64 -9.32 4.16
CA LEU A 198 -3.56 -10.45 4.16
C LEU A 198 -3.73 -11.08 2.77
N GLU A 199 -4.00 -12.37 2.74
CA GLU A 199 -4.30 -13.09 1.51
C GLU A 199 -5.68 -12.69 0.97
N THR A 200 -5.73 -12.40 -0.33
CA THR A 200 -6.97 -12.33 -1.11
C THR A 200 -6.82 -13.16 -2.37
N PRO A 201 -7.92 -13.70 -2.95
CA PRO A 201 -7.85 -14.42 -4.23
C PRO A 201 -7.20 -13.59 -5.34
N HIS A 202 -7.43 -12.28 -5.33
CA HIS A 202 -6.83 -11.33 -6.26
C HIS A 202 -5.30 -11.31 -6.14
N LEU A 203 -4.77 -11.04 -4.94
CA LEU A 203 -3.33 -10.94 -4.69
C LEU A 203 -2.63 -12.30 -4.87
N LYS A 204 -3.30 -13.40 -4.50
CA LYS A 204 -2.80 -14.75 -4.77
C LYS A 204 -2.64 -15.01 -6.27
N SER A 205 -3.60 -14.58 -7.09
CA SER A 205 -3.51 -14.71 -8.55
C SER A 205 -2.38 -13.88 -9.17
N MET A 206 -1.87 -12.90 -8.44
CA MET A 206 -0.74 -12.04 -8.83
C MET A 206 0.63 -12.58 -8.34
N GLY A 207 0.68 -13.76 -7.72
CA GLY A 207 1.91 -14.39 -7.25
C GLY A 207 2.19 -14.18 -5.77
N GLY A 208 1.22 -13.67 -5.01
CA GLY A 208 1.35 -13.51 -3.57
C GLY A 208 1.47 -14.83 -2.84
N ARG A 209 2.26 -14.85 -1.77
CA ARG A 209 2.46 -16.00 -0.88
C ARG A 209 2.69 -15.57 0.56
N HIS A 210 2.44 -16.51 1.46
CA HIS A 210 2.77 -16.31 2.88
C HIS A 210 4.26 -16.51 3.16
N ILE A 211 4.79 -15.69 4.03
CA ILE A 211 6.11 -15.86 4.66
C ILE A 211 5.99 -15.71 6.18
N PRO A 212 6.84 -16.38 6.97
CA PRO A 212 6.89 -16.18 8.42
C PRO A 212 7.35 -14.75 8.79
N TYR A 213 6.88 -14.23 9.92
CA TYR A 213 7.24 -12.90 10.42
C TYR A 213 8.75 -12.69 10.56
N GLU A 214 9.51 -13.72 10.95
CA GLU A 214 10.98 -13.65 11.05
C GLU A 214 11.63 -13.40 9.68
N GLU A 215 11.11 -14.02 8.62
CA GLU A 215 11.59 -13.81 7.26
C GLU A 215 11.24 -12.40 6.78
N TYR A 216 10.00 -11.98 7.02
CA TYR A 216 9.52 -10.63 6.74
C TYR A 216 10.44 -9.58 7.39
N MET A 217 10.71 -9.70 8.70
CA MET A 217 11.57 -8.75 9.43
C MET A 217 13.04 -8.78 8.99
N LYS A 218 13.55 -9.93 8.52
CA LYS A 218 14.90 -9.97 7.91
C LYS A 218 14.96 -9.12 6.64
N ILE A 219 13.90 -9.14 5.82
CA ILE A 219 13.82 -8.32 4.60
C ILE A 219 13.72 -6.85 4.98
N MET A 220 12.82 -6.50 5.93
CA MET A 220 12.64 -5.14 6.43
C MET A 220 13.95 -4.51 6.92
N ARG A 221 14.68 -5.20 7.79
CA ARG A 221 15.96 -4.71 8.36
C ARG A 221 17.04 -4.51 7.30
N ARG A 222 17.22 -5.47 6.38
CA ARG A 222 18.17 -5.34 5.27
C ARG A 222 17.82 -4.21 4.30
N ALA A 223 16.55 -3.86 4.20
CA ALA A 223 16.08 -2.76 3.40
C ALA A 223 16.38 -1.40 4.03
N SER A 224 16.34 -1.32 5.38
CA SER A 224 16.63 -0.10 6.15
C SER A 224 18.13 0.19 6.28
N ASP A 225 18.99 -0.85 6.31
CA ASP A 225 20.44 -0.72 6.46
C ASP A 225 21.14 -0.16 5.20
N ARG A 226 20.48 -0.16 4.06
CA ARG A 226 20.98 0.51 2.86
C ARG A 226 20.50 1.94 2.84
N HIS A 227 21.40 2.89 2.98
CA HIS A 227 21.18 4.34 2.81
C HIS A 227 20.76 4.76 1.38
N ASP A 228 20.34 3.81 0.57
CA ASP A 228 19.74 4.03 -0.73
C ASP A 228 18.20 4.08 -0.59
N ALA A 229 17.70 5.18 -0.03
CA ALA A 229 16.30 5.53 -0.25
C ALA A 229 16.07 5.56 -1.77
N PRO A 230 14.99 4.97 -2.31
CA PRO A 230 14.66 5.10 -3.71
C PRO A 230 14.57 6.60 -4.03
N ARG A 231 15.44 7.08 -4.93
CA ARG A 231 15.34 8.47 -5.39
C ARG A 231 13.97 8.62 -6.04
N PRO A 232 13.24 9.71 -5.76
CA PRO A 232 12.00 9.97 -6.47
C PRO A 232 12.30 9.89 -7.97
N VAL A 233 11.45 9.18 -8.69
CA VAL A 233 11.54 9.04 -10.14
C VAL A 233 11.48 10.45 -10.75
N GLN A 234 12.62 11.02 -11.06
CA GLN A 234 12.68 12.23 -11.87
C GLN A 234 12.27 11.82 -13.28
N GLN A 235 11.20 12.38 -13.78
CA GLN A 235 10.84 12.30 -15.18
C GLN A 235 12.00 12.89 -16.00
N GLU A 236 12.74 12.07 -16.70
CA GLU A 236 13.62 12.57 -17.77
C GLU A 236 12.73 13.24 -18.80
N GLY A 237 12.82 14.57 -18.86
CA GLY A 237 12.18 15.35 -19.90
C GLY A 237 12.67 14.85 -21.26
N ARG A 238 11.73 14.40 -22.08
CA ARG A 238 11.98 14.25 -23.51
C ARG A 238 11.99 15.66 -24.11
N GLU A 239 13.17 16.12 -24.52
CA GLU A 239 13.33 17.15 -25.52
C GLU A 239 12.81 16.68 -26.89
#